data_6c8ee865408d03b381f8b16a756c3163
#
_entry.id   6c8ee865408d03b381f8b16a756c3163
#
_cell.length_a   1.000
_cell.length_b   1.000
_cell.length_c   1.000
_cell.angle_alpha   90.00
_cell.angle_beta   90.00
_cell.angle_gamma   90.00
#
_symmetry.space_group_name_H-M   'P 1'
#
loop_
_entity.id
_entity.type
_entity.pdbx_description
1 polymer ?
#
loop_
_entity_poly.entity_id
_entity_poly.type
_entity_poly.pdbx_seq_one_letter_code
_entity_poly.pdbx_strand_id
1 'polypeptide(L)'
;MLLLTTYTVKSHLSRADFKRLMDEFGKRGPAPGEVAHYVHTDGSGGSILSEVSDIGPSYESLLAYTEYMEFDVTPVLKIDDAVGPLLSYVGDG
;
A
#
# COMPACT_ATOMS: atom_id res chain seq x y z
N MET A 1 -10.92 -1.37 -8.03
CA MET A 1 -9.84 -0.36 -8.10
C MET A 1 -8.57 -0.98 -7.55
N LEU A 2 -7.51 -0.86 -8.31
CA LEU A 2 -6.20 -1.38 -7.90
C LEU A 2 -5.40 -0.26 -7.23
N LEU A 3 -4.91 -0.51 -6.01
CA LEU A 3 -4.15 0.46 -5.23
C LEU A 3 -2.75 -0.06 -4.96
N LEU A 4 -1.75 0.79 -5.15
CA LEU A 4 -0.39 0.55 -4.70
C LEU A 4 -0.13 1.44 -3.48
N THR A 5 0.06 0.81 -2.33
CA THR A 5 0.37 1.51 -1.08
C THR A 5 1.84 1.29 -0.75
N THR A 6 2.60 2.38 -0.70
CA THR A 6 3.98 2.34 -0.21
C THR A 6 3.99 2.95 1.17
N TYR A 7 4.58 2.24 2.14
CA TYR A 7 4.71 2.75 3.50
C TYR A 7 6.17 2.87 3.89
N THR A 8 6.45 3.90 4.67
CA THR A 8 7.78 4.19 5.20
C THR A 8 7.69 4.22 6.71
N VAL A 9 8.50 3.41 7.39
CA VAL A 9 8.57 3.36 8.85
C VAL A 9 9.24 4.62 9.36
N LYS A 10 8.63 5.25 10.36
CA LYS A 10 9.19 6.46 10.98
C LYS A 10 10.53 6.18 11.64
N SER A 11 11.49 7.10 11.47
CA SER A 11 12.88 6.89 11.87
C SER A 11 13.11 6.87 13.38
N HIS A 12 12.17 7.38 14.16
CA HIS A 12 12.31 7.50 15.61
C HIS A 12 11.78 6.30 16.40
N LEU A 13 11.32 5.24 15.72
CA LEU A 13 10.74 4.10 16.41
C LEU A 13 11.79 3.31 17.20
N SER A 14 11.45 3.03 18.46
CA SER A 14 12.22 2.13 19.30
C SER A 14 11.90 0.67 19.00
N ARG A 15 12.68 -0.23 19.59
CA ARG A 15 12.36 -1.67 19.50
C ARG A 15 11.00 -1.99 20.12
N ALA A 16 10.63 -1.31 21.21
CA ALA A 16 9.33 -1.47 21.84
C ALA A 16 8.20 -0.99 20.92
N ASP A 17 8.42 0.09 20.16
CA ASP A 17 7.47 0.56 19.15
C ASP A 17 7.26 -0.47 18.05
N PHE A 18 8.33 -1.08 17.56
CA PHE A 18 8.24 -2.15 16.56
C PHE A 18 7.44 -3.35 17.09
N LYS A 19 7.63 -3.70 18.36
CA LYS A 19 6.86 -4.79 18.97
C LYS A 19 5.36 -4.47 18.96
N ARG A 20 4.98 -3.24 19.33
CA ARG A 20 3.57 -2.81 19.29
C ARG A 20 3.02 -2.81 17.87
N LEU A 21 3.82 -2.38 16.90
CA LEU A 21 3.46 -2.42 15.48
C LEU A 21 3.16 -3.87 15.05
N MET A 22 4.01 -4.81 15.40
CA MET A 22 3.81 -6.22 15.05
C MET A 22 2.61 -6.83 15.75
N ASP A 23 2.34 -6.43 17.00
CA ASP A 23 1.15 -6.86 17.73
C ASP A 23 -0.12 -6.37 17.02
N GLU A 24 -0.13 -5.10 16.57
CA GLU A 24 -1.26 -4.53 15.83
C GLU A 24 -1.47 -5.25 14.51
N PHE A 25 -0.39 -5.52 13.77
CA PHE A 25 -0.44 -6.27 12.52
C PHE A 25 -1.01 -7.67 12.74
N GLY A 26 -0.60 -8.34 13.81
CA GLY A 26 -1.10 -9.67 14.16
C GLY A 26 -2.59 -9.69 14.47
N LYS A 27 -3.13 -8.62 15.08
CA LYS A 27 -4.56 -8.49 15.37
C LYS A 27 -5.39 -8.23 14.13
N ARG A 28 -4.89 -7.36 13.23
CA ARG A 28 -5.64 -6.90 12.07
C ARG A 28 -5.51 -7.80 10.85
N GLY A 29 -4.39 -8.51 10.74
CA GLY A 29 -4.10 -9.32 9.57
C GLY A 29 -3.79 -8.49 8.32
N PRO A 30 -3.93 -9.09 7.13
CA PRO A 30 -3.64 -8.41 5.87
C PRO A 30 -4.52 -7.18 5.64
N ALA A 31 -4.03 -6.24 4.81
CA ALA A 31 -4.80 -5.09 4.37
C ALA A 31 -6.05 -5.53 3.58
N PRO A 32 -7.16 -4.74 3.61
CA PRO A 32 -8.34 -5.06 2.82
C PRO A 32 -8.01 -5.25 1.34
N GLY A 33 -8.43 -6.39 0.78
CA GLY A 33 -8.21 -6.70 -0.63
C GLY A 33 -6.76 -6.96 -1.02
N GLU A 34 -5.87 -7.22 -0.07
CA GLU A 34 -4.45 -7.43 -0.33
C GLU A 34 -4.21 -8.56 -1.33
N VAL A 35 -3.50 -8.24 -2.41
CA VAL A 35 -3.07 -9.19 -3.44
C VAL A 35 -1.62 -9.61 -3.21
N ALA A 36 -0.77 -8.66 -2.84
CA ALA A 36 0.64 -8.90 -2.60
C ALA A 36 1.18 -7.88 -1.59
N HIS A 37 2.16 -8.29 -0.80
CA HIS A 37 2.81 -7.42 0.17
C HIS A 37 4.30 -7.76 0.18
N TYR A 38 5.14 -6.75 -0.06
CA TYR A 38 6.58 -6.88 -0.08
C TYR A 38 7.20 -5.89 0.87
N VAL A 39 8.21 -6.31 1.61
CA VAL A 39 9.01 -5.40 2.43
C VAL A 39 10.25 -4.98 1.66
N HIS A 40 10.66 -3.72 1.85
CA HIS A 40 11.90 -3.22 1.25
C HIS A 40 13.10 -3.77 2.01
N THR A 41 14.08 -4.30 1.30
CA THR A 41 15.22 -4.99 1.92
C THR A 41 16.17 -4.07 2.69
N ASP A 42 16.05 -2.76 2.50
CA ASP A 42 16.79 -1.76 3.26
C ASP A 42 16.16 -1.43 4.62
N GLY A 43 15.02 -2.04 4.95
CA GLY A 43 14.33 -1.82 6.21
C GLY A 43 13.49 -0.54 6.26
N SER A 44 13.35 0.19 5.16
CA SER A 44 12.64 1.48 5.14
C SER A 44 11.12 1.36 5.24
N GLY A 45 10.58 0.22 4.82
CA GLY A 45 9.12 0.02 4.75
C GLY A 45 8.74 -1.09 3.82
N GLY A 46 7.66 -0.91 3.08
CA GLY A 46 7.17 -1.92 2.14
C GLY A 46 6.19 -1.37 1.14
N SER A 47 5.68 -2.28 0.32
CA SER A 47 4.70 -1.98 -0.73
C SER A 47 3.60 -3.03 -0.71
N ILE A 48 2.35 -2.58 -0.78
CA ILE A 48 1.17 -3.45 -0.77
C ILE A 48 0.37 -3.17 -2.02
N LEU A 49 0.04 -4.23 -2.75
CA LEU A 49 -0.89 -4.15 -3.87
C LEU A 49 -2.24 -4.68 -3.40
N SER A 50 -3.31 -3.89 -3.59
CA SER A 50 -4.65 -4.24 -3.14
C SER A 50 -5.67 -4.03 -4.26
N GLU A 51 -6.65 -4.92 -4.36
CA GLU A 51 -7.82 -4.77 -5.22
C GLU A 51 -9.02 -4.49 -4.33
N VAL A 52 -9.62 -3.30 -4.45
CA VAL A 52 -10.72 -2.87 -3.60
C VAL A 52 -11.86 -2.31 -4.42
N SER A 53 -13.10 -2.56 -3.97
CA SER A 53 -14.30 -1.94 -4.55
C SER A 53 -14.67 -0.65 -3.82
N ASP A 54 -14.25 -0.51 -2.57
CA ASP A 54 -14.52 0.64 -1.71
C ASP A 54 -13.23 1.01 -0.99
N ILE A 55 -12.82 2.26 -1.10
CA ILE A 55 -11.59 2.76 -0.49
C ILE A 55 -11.72 3.00 1.03
N GLY A 56 -12.95 3.11 1.54
CA GLY A 56 -13.20 3.40 2.94
C GLY A 56 -12.52 2.44 3.92
N PRO A 57 -12.69 1.11 3.77
CA PRO A 57 -11.99 0.14 4.62
C PRO A 57 -10.46 0.23 4.54
N SER A 58 -9.91 0.54 3.38
CA SER A 58 -8.47 0.75 3.20
C SER A 58 -7.98 1.95 4.00
N TYR A 59 -8.70 3.08 3.91
CA TYR A 59 -8.37 4.27 4.68
C TYR A 59 -8.41 4.00 6.18
N GLU A 60 -9.47 3.35 6.66
CA GLU A 60 -9.63 2.99 8.06
C GLU A 60 -8.48 2.11 8.55
N SER A 61 -8.08 1.13 7.75
CA SER A 61 -6.96 0.24 8.06
C SER A 61 -5.65 1.02 8.22
N LEU A 62 -5.39 2.00 7.34
CA LEU A 62 -4.17 2.80 7.42
C LEU A 62 -4.10 3.64 8.69
N LEU A 63 -5.24 4.15 9.17
CA LEU A 63 -5.28 4.98 10.38
C LEU A 63 -4.69 4.27 11.60
N ALA A 64 -4.84 2.96 11.68
CA ALA A 64 -4.31 2.16 12.79
C ALA A 64 -2.78 2.18 12.86
N TYR A 65 -2.10 2.51 11.75
CA TYR A 65 -0.64 2.46 11.65
C TYR A 65 0.02 3.83 11.51
N THR A 66 -0.75 4.92 11.52
CA THR A 66 -0.20 6.27 11.30
C THR A 66 0.79 6.70 12.40
N GLU A 67 0.72 6.10 13.57
CA GLU A 67 1.68 6.33 14.65
C GLU A 67 3.08 5.81 14.27
N TYR A 68 3.16 4.77 13.45
CA TYR A 68 4.40 4.06 13.15
C TYR A 68 4.93 4.33 11.74
N MET A 69 4.06 4.70 10.81
CA MET A 69 4.38 4.74 9.39
C MET A 69 3.78 5.95 8.70
N GLU A 70 4.43 6.32 7.59
CA GLU A 70 3.87 7.23 6.62
C GLU A 70 3.46 6.43 5.38
N PHE A 71 2.36 6.85 4.73
CA PHE A 71 1.79 6.12 3.61
C PHE A 71 1.69 6.99 2.38
N ASP A 72 1.91 6.36 1.22
CA ASP A 72 1.63 6.92 -0.09
C ASP A 72 0.75 5.91 -0.83
N VAL A 73 -0.48 6.29 -1.13
CA VAL A 73 -1.46 5.42 -1.79
C VAL A 73 -1.72 5.95 -3.19
N THR A 74 -1.42 5.14 -4.19
CA THR A 74 -1.56 5.51 -5.59
C THR A 74 -2.50 4.53 -6.30
N PRO A 75 -3.61 5.00 -6.88
CA PRO A 75 -4.39 4.18 -7.79
C PRO A 75 -3.56 3.85 -9.03
N VAL A 76 -3.60 2.60 -9.45
CA VAL A 76 -2.81 2.12 -10.57
C VAL A 76 -3.65 1.31 -11.54
N LEU A 77 -3.20 1.24 -12.79
CA LEU A 77 -3.76 0.36 -13.81
C LEU A 77 -2.74 -0.72 -14.14
N LYS A 78 -3.21 -1.91 -14.46
CA LYS A 78 -2.35 -2.89 -15.10
C LYS A 78 -1.91 -2.36 -16.45
N ILE A 79 -0.68 -2.67 -16.86
CA ILE A 79 -0.16 -2.22 -18.16
C ILE A 79 -1.08 -2.67 -19.32
N ASP A 80 -1.64 -3.87 -19.23
CA ASP A 80 -2.54 -4.39 -20.26
C ASP A 80 -3.79 -3.50 -20.42
N ASP A 81 -4.28 -2.90 -19.35
CA ASP A 81 -5.43 -2.00 -19.39
C ASP A 81 -5.07 -0.60 -19.88
N ALA A 82 -3.79 -0.23 -19.81
CA ALA A 82 -3.30 1.09 -20.22
C ALA A 82 -2.89 1.13 -21.69
N VAL A 83 -2.53 0.00 -22.28
CA VAL A 83 -1.98 -0.08 -23.65
C VAL A 83 -2.99 0.42 -24.69
N GLY A 84 -4.25 0.01 -24.60
CA GLY A 84 -5.29 0.45 -25.55
C GLY A 84 -5.44 1.96 -25.61
N PRO A 85 -5.71 2.63 -24.46
CA PRO A 85 -5.77 4.10 -24.41
C PRO A 85 -4.48 4.79 -24.89
N LEU A 86 -3.32 4.25 -24.55
CA LEU A 86 -2.04 4.81 -24.98
C LEU A 86 -1.87 4.73 -26.51
N LEU A 87 -2.20 3.59 -27.10
CA LEU A 87 -2.13 3.41 -28.54
C LEU A 87 -3.11 4.32 -29.26
N SER A 88 -4.31 4.49 -28.74
CA SER A 88 -5.28 5.44 -29.30
C SER A 88 -4.78 6.87 -29.25
N TYR A 89 -4.14 7.25 -28.15
CA TYR A 89 -3.58 8.60 -27.99
C TYR A 89 -2.46 8.89 -28.99
N VAL A 90 -1.54 7.95 -29.21
CA VAL A 90 -0.37 8.17 -30.09
C VAL A 90 -0.64 7.81 -31.55
N GLY A 91 -1.57 6.90 -31.80
CA GLY A 91 -1.82 6.36 -33.16
C GLY A 91 -2.53 7.32 -34.10
N ASP A 92 -3.22 8.33 -33.58
CA ASP A 92 -3.96 9.34 -34.36
C ASP A 92 -3.08 10.56 -34.69
N GLY A 93 -1.84 10.52 -34.27
CA GLY A 93 -0.89 11.60 -34.49
C GLY A 93 -0.27 11.69 -35.87
#